data_f9d9bbb04f2a97ab5eb69b03b24aaf3e
#
_entry.id   f9d9bbb04f2a97ab5eb69b03b24aaf3e
#
_cell.length_a   1.000
_cell.length_b   1.000
_cell.length_c   1.000
_cell.angle_alpha   90.00
_cell.angle_beta   90.00
_cell.angle_gamma   90.00
#
_symmetry.space_group_name_H-M   'P 1'
#
loop_
_entity.id
_entity.type
_entity.pdbx_description
1 polymer ?
#
loop_
_entity_poly.entity_id
_entity_poly.type
_entity_poly.pdbx_seq_one_letter_code
_entity_poly.pdbx_strand_id
1 'polypeptide(L)'
;ADCLNFGLQVSRDIEDVGILLTAGDDGAELRAVTGPAYGRIWNSDITGALVQRFGDGVSGDFRVPGEFGKAVTVSKENTTLYASDRDMFVFLADEQNRIEIPNRRDGQPGQMARGFFVWNSEVGSSTLGISTFLFDYVCSNRIVWGAEQVKEVRIRHTASVNDRWLEEVVPAIQSYANGTASSVVKAIEDARSVRIDNVSEFLAKRFSRSQSSAIMAAHLTDEGRPIETLWDAATGITGYARNIAHQDARVAIEREAGKLLEAA
;
A
#
# COMPACT_ATOMS: atom_id res chain seq x y z
N ALA A 1 28.70 14.98 -11.46
CA ALA A 1 28.42 14.07 -12.57
C ALA A 1 29.72 13.50 -13.14
N ASP A 2 30.66 14.33 -13.60
CA ASP A 2 31.85 13.88 -14.33
C ASP A 2 32.74 12.90 -13.58
N CYS A 3 32.96 13.11 -12.26
CA CYS A 3 33.72 12.16 -11.44
C CYS A 3 33.04 10.79 -11.31
N LEU A 4 31.72 10.78 -11.22
CA LEU A 4 30.96 9.53 -11.14
C LEU A 4 30.92 8.81 -12.49
N ASN A 5 30.72 9.55 -13.59
CA ASN A 5 30.76 9.00 -14.94
C ASN A 5 32.14 8.42 -15.25
N PHE A 6 33.20 9.12 -14.92
CA PHE A 6 34.57 8.62 -15.09
C PHE A 6 34.81 7.32 -14.28
N GLY A 7 34.41 7.31 -13.01
CA GLY A 7 34.56 6.12 -12.17
C GLY A 7 33.77 4.91 -12.67
N LEU A 8 32.56 5.13 -13.20
CA LEU A 8 31.70 4.06 -13.74
C LEU A 8 32.21 3.54 -15.09
N GLN A 9 32.70 4.41 -15.96
CA GLN A 9 33.32 4.03 -17.24
C GLN A 9 34.51 3.09 -17.02
N VAL A 10 35.37 3.42 -16.05
CA VAL A 10 36.55 2.61 -15.73
C VAL A 10 36.18 1.25 -15.13
N SER A 11 35.10 1.17 -14.33
CA SER A 11 34.76 -0.03 -13.57
C SER A 11 33.72 -0.93 -14.28
N ARG A 12 32.84 -0.37 -15.13
CA ARG A 12 31.68 -1.10 -15.68
C ARG A 12 31.40 -0.84 -17.16
N ASP A 13 32.22 -0.07 -17.84
CA ASP A 13 32.00 0.32 -19.25
C ASP A 13 30.64 1.00 -19.46
N ILE A 14 30.23 1.88 -18.52
CA ILE A 14 29.01 2.67 -18.59
C ILE A 14 29.36 4.08 -19.07
N GLU A 15 28.72 4.51 -20.16
CA GLU A 15 29.02 5.80 -20.79
C GLU A 15 28.55 7.00 -19.97
N ASP A 16 27.31 6.96 -19.39
CA ASP A 16 26.72 8.07 -18.66
C ASP A 16 25.82 7.64 -17.49
N VAL A 17 25.60 8.56 -16.55
CA VAL A 17 24.64 8.41 -15.45
C VAL A 17 23.83 9.69 -15.26
N GLY A 18 22.57 9.53 -14.87
CA GLY A 18 21.72 10.62 -14.39
C GLY A 18 21.93 10.83 -12.88
N ILE A 19 22.02 12.08 -12.44
CA ILE A 19 22.14 12.46 -11.04
C ILE A 19 20.91 13.23 -10.59
N LEU A 20 20.36 12.88 -9.41
CA LEU A 20 19.37 13.68 -8.72
C LEU A 20 20.04 14.35 -7.51
N LEU A 21 19.97 15.68 -7.50
CA LEU A 21 20.43 16.50 -6.40
C LEU A 21 19.24 17.22 -5.74
N THR A 22 19.32 17.43 -4.43
CA THR A 22 18.44 18.35 -3.70
C THR A 22 19.25 19.46 -3.07
N ALA A 23 18.60 20.61 -2.82
CA ALA A 23 19.21 21.65 -1.98
C ALA A 23 19.23 21.16 -0.52
N GLY A 24 20.41 21.12 0.08
CA GLY A 24 20.61 20.89 1.50
C GLY A 24 21.10 22.18 2.18
N ASP A 25 21.18 22.19 3.49
CA ASP A 25 21.57 23.36 4.28
C ASP A 25 23.02 23.79 3.99
N ASP A 26 23.91 22.85 3.72
CA ASP A 26 25.34 23.08 3.43
C ASP A 26 25.67 22.96 1.93
N GLY A 27 24.66 22.93 1.05
CA GLY A 27 24.85 22.80 -0.41
C GLY A 27 23.95 21.75 -1.03
N ALA A 28 24.35 21.21 -2.19
CA ALA A 28 23.58 20.20 -2.90
C ALA A 28 23.89 18.79 -2.37
N GLU A 29 22.85 18.07 -1.99
CA GLU A 29 22.93 16.67 -1.58
C GLU A 29 22.63 15.71 -2.73
N LEU A 30 23.43 14.66 -2.90
CA LEU A 30 23.22 13.61 -3.87
C LEU A 30 22.12 12.65 -3.38
N ARG A 31 20.97 12.66 -4.03
CA ARG A 31 19.84 11.74 -3.72
C ARG A 31 19.85 10.45 -4.52
N ALA A 32 20.23 10.50 -5.79
CA ALA A 32 20.24 9.30 -6.62
C ALA A 32 21.27 9.38 -7.75
N VAL A 33 21.76 8.21 -8.15
CA VAL A 33 22.49 7.96 -9.38
C VAL A 33 21.71 6.88 -10.15
N THR A 34 21.28 7.19 -11.37
CA THR A 34 20.47 6.29 -12.21
C THR A 34 21.11 6.11 -13.58
N GLY A 35 20.77 5.03 -14.28
CA GLY A 35 21.20 4.84 -15.66
C GLY A 35 20.61 5.90 -16.61
N PRO A 36 21.19 6.09 -17.80
CA PRO A 36 20.77 7.14 -18.75
C PRO A 36 19.35 6.94 -19.29
N ALA A 37 18.85 5.70 -19.30
CA ALA A 37 17.50 5.37 -19.75
C ALA A 37 16.43 5.44 -18.64
N TYR A 38 16.79 5.90 -17.43
CA TYR A 38 15.84 6.03 -16.33
C TYR A 38 14.93 7.23 -16.53
N GLY A 39 13.64 6.98 -16.79
CA GLY A 39 12.60 8.02 -16.86
C GLY A 39 12.06 8.31 -15.46
N ARG A 40 12.43 9.46 -14.90
CA ARG A 40 11.96 9.85 -13.57
C ARG A 40 10.53 10.34 -13.62
N ILE A 41 9.67 9.77 -12.77
CA ILE A 41 8.33 10.26 -12.53
C ILE A 41 8.38 11.01 -11.19
N TRP A 42 7.97 12.27 -11.19
CA TRP A 42 7.99 13.10 -10.01
C TRP A 42 6.79 12.80 -9.11
N ASN A 43 7.02 12.76 -7.81
CA ASN A 43 5.95 12.59 -6.83
C ASN A 43 4.92 13.73 -6.91
N SER A 44 5.36 14.95 -7.25
CA SER A 44 4.48 16.11 -7.49
C SER A 44 3.51 15.88 -8.65
N ASP A 45 3.96 15.26 -9.74
CA ASP A 45 3.12 15.01 -10.91
C ASP A 45 2.05 13.97 -10.59
N ILE A 46 2.45 12.91 -9.86
CA ILE A 46 1.52 11.87 -9.39
C ILE A 46 0.48 12.47 -8.46
N THR A 47 0.90 13.21 -7.43
CA THR A 47 -0.02 13.81 -6.47
C THR A 47 -0.93 14.84 -7.12
N GLY A 48 -0.41 15.67 -8.04
CA GLY A 48 -1.21 16.62 -8.82
C GLY A 48 -2.30 15.92 -9.65
N ALA A 49 -1.97 14.83 -10.32
CA ALA A 49 -2.93 14.04 -11.09
C ALA A 49 -3.97 13.34 -10.19
N LEU A 50 -3.57 12.82 -9.02
CA LEU A 50 -4.50 12.24 -8.06
C LEU A 50 -5.48 13.28 -7.52
N VAL A 51 -4.99 14.47 -7.15
CA VAL A 51 -5.83 15.58 -6.68
C VAL A 51 -6.82 16.01 -7.76
N GLN A 52 -6.36 16.18 -9.00
CA GLN A 52 -7.22 16.55 -10.12
C GLN A 52 -8.34 15.53 -10.37
N ARG A 53 -8.05 14.24 -10.18
CA ARG A 53 -8.98 13.16 -10.54
C ARG A 53 -9.88 12.72 -9.40
N PHE A 54 -9.36 12.67 -8.17
CA PHE A 54 -10.03 12.09 -7.00
C PHE A 54 -10.29 13.10 -5.88
N GLY A 55 -9.89 14.36 -6.07
CA GLY A 55 -10.05 15.42 -5.08
C GLY A 55 -8.87 15.53 -4.11
N ASP A 56 -9.04 16.41 -3.13
CA ASP A 56 -7.98 16.80 -2.18
C ASP A 56 -7.67 15.76 -1.09
N GLY A 57 -8.32 14.61 -1.11
CA GLY A 57 -8.20 13.58 -0.06
C GLY A 57 -8.90 13.92 1.25
N VAL A 58 -9.61 15.07 1.33
CA VAL A 58 -10.32 15.56 2.52
C VAL A 58 -11.82 15.68 2.27
N SER A 59 -12.22 16.33 1.19
CA SER A 59 -13.62 16.69 0.89
C SER A 59 -14.26 15.84 -0.21
N GLY A 60 -13.46 15.15 -1.05
CA GLY A 60 -13.92 14.30 -2.15
C GLY A 60 -14.52 12.97 -1.69
N ASP A 61 -14.91 12.14 -2.66
CA ASP A 61 -15.40 10.78 -2.41
C ASP A 61 -14.27 9.87 -1.89
N PHE A 62 -13.08 10.01 -2.46
CA PHE A 62 -11.87 9.35 -1.99
C PHE A 62 -11.13 10.22 -0.98
N ARG A 63 -10.89 9.67 0.21
CA ARG A 63 -10.28 10.39 1.33
C ARG A 63 -9.13 9.58 1.93
N VAL A 64 -8.25 10.28 2.63
CA VAL A 64 -7.16 9.66 3.38
C VAL A 64 -7.76 8.78 4.49
N PRO A 65 -7.51 7.47 4.50
CA PRO A 65 -8.12 6.56 5.46
C PRO A 65 -7.68 6.83 6.89
N GLY A 66 -8.63 6.81 7.83
CA GLY A 66 -8.42 7.09 9.26
C GLY A 66 -8.47 8.55 9.65
N GLU A 67 -8.31 9.48 8.70
CA GLU A 67 -8.29 10.94 8.95
C GLU A 67 -9.40 11.67 8.17
N PHE A 68 -10.54 11.04 8.05
CA PHE A 68 -11.66 11.54 7.25
C PHE A 68 -12.10 12.93 7.67
N GLY A 69 -12.15 13.84 6.69
CA GLY A 69 -12.56 15.23 6.89
C GLY A 69 -11.50 16.13 7.55
N LYS A 70 -10.26 15.64 7.70
CA LYS A 70 -9.14 16.41 8.25
C LYS A 70 -8.02 16.49 7.22
N ALA A 71 -7.34 17.63 7.17
CA ALA A 71 -6.08 17.76 6.44
C ALA A 71 -4.98 16.94 7.12
N VAL A 72 -4.23 16.18 6.32
CA VAL A 72 -3.16 15.29 6.78
C VAL A 72 -1.83 15.81 6.24
N THR A 73 -0.85 15.94 7.12
CA THR A 73 0.51 16.33 6.74
C THR A 73 1.27 15.11 6.20
N VAL A 74 1.88 15.27 5.04
CA VAL A 74 2.78 14.25 4.47
C VAL A 74 4.04 14.18 5.31
N SER A 75 4.41 13.01 5.78
CA SER A 75 5.64 12.78 6.53
C SER A 75 6.08 11.31 6.50
N LYS A 76 7.26 11.02 7.05
CA LYS A 76 7.75 9.64 7.23
C LYS A 76 6.98 8.88 8.33
N GLU A 77 6.37 9.60 9.25
CA GLU A 77 5.59 9.06 10.36
C GLU A 77 4.15 8.76 9.96
N ASN A 78 3.64 9.48 8.95
CA ASN A 78 2.29 9.25 8.46
C ASN A 78 2.23 7.99 7.58
N THR A 79 1.36 7.07 7.95
CA THR A 79 1.25 5.77 7.27
C THR A 79 0.30 5.77 6.07
N THR A 80 -0.38 6.89 5.82
CA THR A 80 -1.36 7.03 4.72
C THR A 80 -0.94 8.05 3.67
N LEU A 81 -0.23 9.10 4.09
CA LEU A 81 0.47 10.04 3.21
C LEU A 81 1.95 10.03 3.55
N TYR A 82 2.61 8.97 3.16
CA TYR A 82 4.01 8.72 3.47
C TYR A 82 4.91 9.25 2.36
N ALA A 83 5.96 9.96 2.74
CA ALA A 83 7.05 10.32 1.85
C ALA A 83 8.38 10.25 2.59
N SER A 84 9.35 9.62 1.97
CA SER A 84 10.73 9.50 2.45
C SER A 84 11.72 9.96 1.39
N ASP A 85 13.01 9.83 1.67
CA ASP A 85 14.07 10.10 0.69
C ASP A 85 14.12 9.05 -0.43
N ARG A 86 13.43 7.91 -0.27
CA ARG A 86 13.43 6.78 -1.19
C ARG A 86 12.14 6.64 -2.00
N ASP A 87 11.00 6.79 -1.33
CA ASP A 87 9.71 6.43 -1.86
C ASP A 87 8.57 7.27 -1.28
N MET A 88 7.46 7.24 -1.98
CA MET A 88 6.19 7.85 -1.60
C MET A 88 5.10 6.79 -1.64
N PHE A 89 4.15 6.86 -0.69
CA PHE A 89 2.91 6.09 -0.69
C PHE A 89 1.73 7.02 -0.38
N VAL A 90 0.71 6.97 -1.23
CA VAL A 90 -0.54 7.71 -1.06
C VAL A 90 -1.69 6.70 -1.02
N PHE A 91 -2.40 6.65 0.11
CA PHE A 91 -3.57 5.80 0.31
C PHE A 91 -4.84 6.64 0.28
N LEU A 92 -5.83 6.22 -0.51
CA LEU A 92 -7.14 6.84 -0.62
C LEU A 92 -8.22 5.78 -0.54
N ALA A 93 -9.24 6.01 0.28
CA ALA A 93 -10.39 5.12 0.47
C ALA A 93 -11.70 5.81 0.05
N ASP A 94 -12.58 5.06 -0.60
CA ASP A 94 -13.93 5.50 -0.95
C ASP A 94 -14.81 5.49 0.31
N GLU A 95 -14.91 6.64 0.95
CA GLU A 95 -15.68 6.80 2.17
C GLU A 95 -17.18 6.90 1.93
N GLN A 96 -17.59 7.28 0.73
CA GLN A 96 -19.01 7.42 0.38
C GLN A 96 -19.70 6.06 0.21
N ASN A 97 -18.99 5.08 -0.36
CA ASN A 97 -19.53 3.77 -0.67
C ASN A 97 -18.98 2.70 0.30
N ARG A 98 -19.23 2.90 1.59
CA ARG A 98 -18.82 1.94 2.63
C ARG A 98 -19.58 0.62 2.48
N ILE A 99 -18.89 -0.46 2.79
CA ILE A 99 -19.42 -1.82 2.78
C ILE A 99 -19.73 -2.21 4.23
N GLU A 100 -20.98 -2.57 4.49
CA GLU A 100 -21.34 -3.15 5.77
C GLU A 100 -20.95 -4.62 5.83
N ILE A 101 -20.23 -4.99 6.88
CA ILE A 101 -19.79 -6.35 7.15
C ILE A 101 -20.64 -6.87 8.33
N PRO A 102 -21.55 -7.81 8.10
CA PRO A 102 -22.35 -8.42 9.15
C PRO A 102 -21.47 -9.07 10.21
N ASN A 103 -21.84 -8.96 11.48
CA ASN A 103 -21.13 -9.59 12.58
C ASN A 103 -19.61 -9.35 12.52
N ARG A 104 -19.20 -8.09 12.34
CA ARG A 104 -17.78 -7.75 12.24
C ARG A 104 -17.03 -8.02 13.54
N ARG A 105 -17.66 -7.71 14.69
CA ARG A 105 -17.11 -7.94 16.02
C ARG A 105 -18.25 -8.16 17.03
N ASP A 106 -18.16 -9.19 17.83
CA ASP A 106 -19.08 -9.48 18.95
C ASP A 106 -20.58 -9.43 18.56
N GLY A 107 -20.91 -9.92 17.38
CA GLY A 107 -22.27 -9.89 16.85
C GLY A 107 -22.68 -8.53 16.27
N GLN A 108 -21.87 -7.49 16.40
CA GLN A 108 -22.17 -6.17 15.86
C GLN A 108 -21.66 -6.02 14.41
N PRO A 109 -22.38 -5.32 13.55
CA PRO A 109 -21.91 -5.00 12.22
C PRO A 109 -20.74 -4.03 12.27
N GLY A 110 -19.88 -4.04 11.27
CA GLY A 110 -18.82 -3.07 11.06
C GLY A 110 -18.85 -2.53 9.65
N GLN A 111 -18.01 -1.57 9.37
CA GLN A 111 -17.89 -0.96 8.06
C GLN A 111 -16.48 -1.10 7.52
N MET A 112 -16.37 -1.30 6.22
CA MET A 112 -15.13 -1.24 5.47
C MET A 112 -15.26 -0.29 4.29
N ALA A 113 -14.15 0.29 3.86
CA ALA A 113 -14.09 1.04 2.61
C ALA A 113 -13.13 0.36 1.65
N ARG A 114 -13.49 0.37 0.37
CA ARG A 114 -12.55 0.06 -0.70
C ARG A 114 -11.62 1.23 -0.92
N GLY A 115 -10.36 0.94 -1.15
CA GLY A 115 -9.39 1.97 -1.42
C GLY A 115 -8.32 1.51 -2.40
N PHE A 116 -7.53 2.44 -2.84
CA PHE A 116 -6.32 2.17 -3.61
C PHE A 116 -5.15 2.94 -3.01
N PHE A 117 -3.95 2.48 -3.28
CA PHE A 117 -2.75 3.22 -2.98
C PHE A 117 -1.80 3.24 -4.16
N VAL A 118 -1.11 4.36 -4.27
CA VAL A 118 -0.08 4.59 -5.28
C VAL A 118 1.25 4.66 -4.56
N TRP A 119 2.27 4.02 -5.11
CA TRP A 119 3.63 4.19 -4.66
C TRP A 119 4.54 4.58 -5.82
N ASN A 120 5.58 5.32 -5.51
CA ASN A 120 6.59 5.77 -6.47
C ASN A 120 7.94 5.95 -5.81
N SER A 121 9.00 5.91 -6.60
CA SER A 121 10.34 6.29 -6.18
C SER A 121 11.01 7.18 -7.21
N GLU A 122 11.33 8.40 -6.82
CA GLU A 122 12.12 9.32 -7.65
C GLU A 122 13.59 8.90 -7.76
N VAL A 123 14.05 8.04 -6.87
CA VAL A 123 15.46 7.61 -6.77
C VAL A 123 15.73 6.22 -7.37
N GLY A 124 14.68 5.56 -7.91
CA GLY A 124 14.82 4.26 -8.56
C GLY A 124 14.81 3.07 -7.59
N SER A 125 14.38 3.25 -6.33
CA SER A 125 14.27 2.14 -5.36
C SER A 125 13.07 1.24 -5.63
N SER A 126 12.03 1.74 -6.31
CA SER A 126 10.85 0.98 -6.70
C SER A 126 10.26 1.48 -8.03
N THR A 127 9.41 0.67 -8.64
CA THR A 127 8.57 1.08 -9.77
C THR A 127 7.46 2.01 -9.31
N LEU A 128 6.89 2.83 -10.20
CA LEU A 128 5.55 3.39 -9.97
C LEU A 128 4.55 2.24 -9.96
N GLY A 129 3.64 2.24 -9.02
CA GLY A 129 2.61 1.21 -8.99
C GLY A 129 1.34 1.64 -8.30
N ILE A 130 0.29 0.85 -8.54
CA ILE A 130 -1.01 0.98 -7.88
C ILE A 130 -1.48 -0.40 -7.47
N SER A 131 -2.08 -0.44 -6.30
CA SER A 131 -2.78 -1.61 -5.79
C SER A 131 -3.99 -1.18 -4.98
N THR A 132 -4.87 -2.12 -4.71
CA THR A 132 -6.11 -1.90 -3.96
C THR A 132 -6.01 -2.42 -2.54
N PHE A 133 -6.86 -1.91 -1.66
CA PHE A 133 -6.97 -2.37 -0.28
C PHE A 133 -8.40 -2.22 0.24
N LEU A 134 -8.67 -2.92 1.34
CA LEU A 134 -9.84 -2.71 2.18
C LEU A 134 -9.39 -2.02 3.46
N PHE A 135 -10.07 -0.95 3.84
CA PHE A 135 -9.89 -0.26 5.11
C PHE A 135 -10.99 -0.66 6.09
N ASP A 136 -10.60 -1.22 7.22
CA ASP A 136 -11.52 -1.63 8.28
C ASP A 136 -11.63 -0.51 9.33
N TYR A 137 -12.83 0.03 9.51
CA TYR A 137 -13.08 1.12 10.47
C TYR A 137 -13.07 0.66 11.93
N VAL A 138 -13.23 -0.63 12.20
CA VAL A 138 -13.27 -1.16 13.58
C VAL A 138 -11.89 -1.15 14.22
N CYS A 139 -10.87 -1.57 13.47
CA CYS A 139 -9.49 -1.68 13.97
C CYS A 139 -8.51 -0.75 13.24
N SER A 140 -8.98 0.07 12.30
CA SER A 140 -8.15 0.94 11.45
C SER A 140 -7.05 0.20 10.68
N ASN A 141 -7.33 -1.04 10.31
CA ASN A 141 -6.41 -1.90 9.56
C ASN A 141 -6.62 -1.74 8.06
N ARG A 142 -5.54 -1.97 7.31
CA ARG A 142 -5.57 -2.08 5.84
C ARG A 142 -5.26 -3.52 5.45
N ILE A 143 -6.13 -4.11 4.65
CA ILE A 143 -5.91 -5.40 4.02
C ILE A 143 -5.60 -5.11 2.55
N VAL A 144 -4.34 -5.23 2.14
CA VAL A 144 -3.97 -5.07 0.73
C VAL A 144 -4.44 -6.31 -0.01
N TRP A 145 -5.51 -6.14 -0.74
CA TRP A 145 -6.20 -7.19 -1.45
C TRP A 145 -6.32 -6.83 -2.93
N GLY A 146 -5.71 -7.63 -3.77
CA GLY A 146 -5.89 -7.55 -5.22
C GLY A 146 -7.17 -8.28 -5.59
N ALA A 147 -8.33 -7.61 -5.52
CA ALA A 147 -9.55 -8.17 -6.08
C ALA A 147 -9.28 -8.67 -7.51
N GLU A 148 -9.86 -9.78 -7.90
CA GLU A 148 -9.69 -10.40 -9.23
C GLU A 148 -9.83 -9.43 -10.42
N GLN A 149 -10.42 -8.26 -10.19
CA GLN A 149 -10.73 -7.23 -11.18
C GLN A 149 -9.66 -6.15 -11.32
N VAL A 150 -8.78 -5.95 -10.33
CA VAL A 150 -7.71 -4.95 -10.40
C VAL A 150 -6.37 -5.62 -10.13
N LYS A 151 -5.73 -6.06 -11.20
CA LYS A 151 -4.34 -6.50 -11.14
C LYS A 151 -3.49 -5.32 -10.70
N GLU A 152 -2.56 -5.57 -9.76
CA GLU A 152 -1.53 -4.62 -9.43
C GLU A 152 -0.84 -4.13 -10.72
N VAL A 153 -0.94 -2.82 -10.98
CA VAL A 153 -0.27 -2.20 -12.13
C VAL A 153 1.10 -1.74 -11.66
N ARG A 154 2.14 -2.18 -12.36
CA ARG A 154 3.53 -1.76 -12.13
C ARG A 154 4.12 -1.20 -13.40
N ILE A 155 4.58 0.03 -13.35
CA ILE A 155 5.17 0.74 -14.47
C ILE A 155 6.65 0.97 -14.19
N ARG A 156 7.51 0.48 -15.08
CA ARG A 156 8.94 0.73 -14.98
C ARG A 156 9.26 2.16 -15.37
N HIS A 157 10.20 2.76 -14.67
CA HIS A 157 10.74 4.08 -14.98
C HIS A 157 11.59 4.04 -16.25
N THR A 158 10.93 4.19 -17.41
CA THR A 158 11.57 4.31 -18.73
C THR A 158 11.35 5.69 -19.30
N ALA A 159 12.14 6.11 -20.26
CA ALA A 159 12.05 7.46 -20.88
C ALA A 159 10.66 7.82 -21.43
N SER A 160 9.81 6.82 -21.73
CA SER A 160 8.46 6.99 -22.29
C SER A 160 7.33 6.90 -21.26
N VAL A 161 7.64 6.93 -19.97
CA VAL A 161 6.68 6.55 -18.91
C VAL A 161 5.69 7.66 -18.54
N ASN A 162 6.07 8.93 -18.76
CA ASN A 162 5.32 10.08 -18.23
C ASN A 162 3.89 10.22 -18.79
N ASP A 163 3.59 9.68 -19.96
CA ASP A 163 2.28 9.82 -20.60
C ASP A 163 1.38 8.58 -20.40
N ARG A 164 1.97 7.44 -20.02
CA ARG A 164 1.26 6.16 -20.02
C ARG A 164 0.62 5.78 -18.68
N TRP A 165 1.15 6.23 -17.57
CA TRP A 165 0.69 5.75 -16.26
C TRP A 165 -0.76 6.15 -15.95
N LEU A 166 -1.19 7.35 -16.35
CA LEU A 166 -2.58 7.79 -16.17
C LEU A 166 -3.56 6.96 -17.02
N GLU A 167 -3.16 6.62 -18.25
CA GLU A 167 -4.00 5.84 -19.15
C GLU A 167 -4.18 4.39 -18.68
N GLU A 168 -3.16 3.79 -18.07
CA GLU A 168 -3.22 2.42 -17.57
C GLU A 168 -3.89 2.33 -16.19
N VAL A 169 -3.69 3.33 -15.36
CA VAL A 169 -4.01 3.32 -13.94
C VAL A 169 -5.44 3.78 -13.64
N VAL A 170 -5.87 4.88 -14.26
CA VAL A 170 -7.20 5.45 -13.97
C VAL A 170 -8.35 4.49 -14.28
N PRO A 171 -8.36 3.76 -15.42
CA PRO A 171 -9.41 2.78 -15.69
C PRO A 171 -9.46 1.64 -14.68
N ALA A 172 -8.30 1.18 -14.19
CA ALA A 172 -8.22 0.12 -13.19
C ALA A 172 -8.84 0.56 -11.86
N ILE A 173 -8.52 1.77 -11.39
CA ILE A 173 -9.12 2.33 -10.17
C ILE A 173 -10.63 2.52 -10.33
N GLN A 174 -11.07 3.04 -11.45
CA GLN A 174 -12.51 3.25 -11.71
C GLN A 174 -13.28 1.93 -11.76
N SER A 175 -12.71 0.90 -12.38
CA SER A 175 -13.29 -0.44 -12.37
C SER A 175 -13.45 -1.00 -10.96
N TYR A 176 -12.44 -0.81 -10.12
CA TYR A 176 -12.48 -1.23 -8.72
C TYR A 176 -13.50 -0.44 -7.91
N ALA A 177 -13.55 0.88 -8.06
CA ALA A 177 -14.51 1.74 -7.35
C ALA A 177 -15.97 1.40 -7.71
N ASN A 178 -16.23 1.00 -8.96
CA ASN A 178 -17.55 0.62 -9.44
C ASN A 178 -17.89 -0.86 -9.19
N GLY A 179 -16.98 -1.65 -8.63
CA GLY A 179 -17.20 -3.06 -8.30
C GLY A 179 -18.32 -3.25 -7.26
N THR A 180 -18.94 -4.44 -7.24
CA THR A 180 -19.99 -4.76 -6.28
C THR A 180 -19.42 -5.02 -4.87
N ALA A 181 -20.14 -4.64 -3.82
CA ALA A 181 -19.76 -4.94 -2.44
C ALA A 181 -19.91 -6.45 -2.13
N SER A 182 -20.74 -7.16 -2.85
CA SER A 182 -21.09 -8.56 -2.60
C SER A 182 -19.89 -9.51 -2.67
N SER A 183 -18.95 -9.27 -3.58
CA SER A 183 -17.73 -10.09 -3.68
C SER A 183 -16.82 -9.95 -2.46
N VAL A 184 -16.72 -8.73 -1.91
CA VAL A 184 -15.95 -8.46 -0.69
C VAL A 184 -16.58 -9.13 0.53
N VAL A 185 -17.89 -8.96 0.70
CA VAL A 185 -18.65 -9.59 1.80
C VAL A 185 -18.51 -11.10 1.71
N LYS A 186 -18.70 -11.68 0.52
CA LYS A 186 -18.57 -13.13 0.31
C LYS A 186 -17.17 -13.63 0.69
N ALA A 187 -16.11 -13.01 0.22
CA ALA A 187 -14.74 -13.43 0.54
C ALA A 187 -14.45 -13.39 2.05
N ILE A 188 -14.99 -12.38 2.76
CA ILE A 188 -14.86 -12.29 4.21
C ILE A 188 -15.66 -13.40 4.89
N GLU A 189 -16.88 -13.72 4.44
CA GLU A 189 -17.70 -14.80 4.99
C GLU A 189 -17.05 -16.17 4.72
N ASP A 190 -16.54 -16.39 3.52
CA ASP A 190 -15.79 -17.61 3.18
C ASP A 190 -14.56 -17.75 4.10
N ALA A 191 -13.74 -16.70 4.28
CA ALA A 191 -12.58 -16.70 5.17
C ALA A 191 -12.95 -16.93 6.66
N ARG A 192 -14.12 -16.51 7.11
CA ARG A 192 -14.65 -16.79 8.45
C ARG A 192 -15.07 -18.24 8.63
N SER A 193 -15.50 -18.89 7.56
CA SER A 193 -15.93 -20.29 7.59
C SER A 193 -14.75 -21.28 7.68
N VAL A 194 -13.58 -20.88 7.23
CA VAL A 194 -12.39 -21.74 7.20
C VAL A 194 -11.65 -21.66 8.54
N ARG A 195 -11.69 -22.74 9.31
CA ARG A 195 -10.99 -22.85 10.59
C ARG A 195 -9.52 -23.23 10.44
N ILE A 196 -8.72 -22.77 11.38
CA ILE A 196 -7.30 -23.08 11.47
C ILE A 196 -7.06 -23.96 12.69
N ASP A 197 -6.72 -25.22 12.48
CA ASP A 197 -6.50 -26.20 13.57
C ASP A 197 -5.28 -25.86 14.42
N ASN A 198 -4.18 -25.44 13.79
CA ASN A 198 -2.95 -25.05 14.48
C ASN A 198 -2.43 -23.70 13.97
N VAL A 199 -2.81 -22.64 14.65
CA VAL A 199 -2.48 -21.27 14.29
C VAL A 199 -0.97 -21.02 14.27
N SER A 200 -0.23 -21.56 15.23
CA SER A 200 1.24 -21.38 15.28
C SER A 200 1.94 -21.99 14.07
N GLU A 201 1.54 -23.19 13.68
CA GLU A 201 2.06 -23.88 12.49
C GLU A 201 1.63 -23.17 11.20
N PHE A 202 0.38 -22.72 11.14
CA PHE A 202 -0.16 -21.98 9.98
C PHE A 202 0.63 -20.69 9.72
N LEU A 203 0.86 -19.90 10.76
CA LEU A 203 1.62 -18.66 10.66
C LEU A 203 3.11 -18.92 10.39
N ALA A 204 3.71 -19.96 10.96
CA ALA A 204 5.12 -20.30 10.77
C ALA A 204 5.48 -20.65 9.32
N LYS A 205 4.50 -20.98 8.47
CA LYS A 205 4.71 -21.18 7.03
C LYS A 205 5.02 -19.89 6.27
N ARG A 206 4.71 -18.72 6.86
CA ARG A 206 4.81 -17.39 6.23
C ARG A 206 5.66 -16.40 7.03
N PHE A 207 5.73 -16.57 8.33
CA PHE A 207 6.31 -15.61 9.26
C PHE A 207 7.33 -16.29 10.19
N SER A 208 8.31 -15.55 10.67
CA SER A 208 9.20 -16.01 11.72
C SER A 208 8.42 -16.26 13.03
N ARG A 209 9.03 -17.00 13.94
CA ARG A 209 8.41 -17.30 15.25
C ARG A 209 8.05 -16.04 16.04
N SER A 210 8.92 -15.03 16.02
CA SER A 210 8.66 -13.75 16.70
C SER A 210 7.51 -12.97 16.05
N GLN A 211 7.46 -12.92 14.71
CA GLN A 211 6.35 -12.30 13.98
C GLN A 211 5.03 -13.05 14.23
N SER A 212 5.04 -14.38 14.20
CA SER A 212 3.83 -15.18 14.49
C SER A 212 3.28 -14.90 15.88
N SER A 213 4.14 -14.80 16.90
CA SER A 213 3.74 -14.43 18.25
C SER A 213 3.17 -13.01 18.33
N ALA A 214 3.78 -12.07 17.62
CA ALA A 214 3.32 -10.67 17.56
C ALA A 214 1.96 -10.55 16.82
N ILE A 215 1.75 -11.32 15.75
CA ILE A 215 0.47 -11.40 15.02
C ILE A 215 -0.65 -11.91 15.94
N MET A 216 -0.41 -13.00 16.66
CA MET A 216 -1.40 -13.55 17.62
C MET A 216 -1.72 -12.55 18.73
N ALA A 217 -0.70 -11.86 19.26
CA ALA A 217 -0.88 -10.83 20.28
C ALA A 217 -1.65 -9.61 19.75
N ALA A 218 -1.37 -9.16 18.55
CA ALA A 218 -2.09 -8.05 17.90
C ALA A 218 -3.57 -8.39 17.73
N HIS A 219 -3.89 -9.59 17.23
CA HIS A 219 -5.28 -10.01 17.09
C HIS A 219 -6.01 -10.10 18.45
N LEU A 220 -5.37 -10.70 19.46
CA LEU A 220 -5.94 -10.77 20.79
C LEU A 220 -6.23 -9.39 21.38
N THR A 221 -5.34 -8.42 21.15
CA THR A 221 -5.51 -7.04 21.60
C THR A 221 -6.67 -6.35 20.88
N ASP A 222 -6.75 -6.52 19.56
CA ASP A 222 -7.74 -5.84 18.73
C ASP A 222 -9.14 -6.48 18.85
N GLU A 223 -9.22 -7.80 18.90
CA GLU A 223 -10.48 -8.54 18.81
C GLU A 223 -10.92 -9.19 20.14
N GLY A 224 -10.07 -9.19 21.17
CA GLY A 224 -10.39 -9.75 22.50
C GLY A 224 -10.46 -11.27 22.56
N ARG A 225 -10.12 -11.98 21.49
CA ARG A 225 -10.19 -13.44 21.36
C ARG A 225 -9.02 -13.99 20.54
N PRO A 226 -8.71 -15.29 20.67
CA PRO A 226 -7.65 -15.89 19.86
C PRO A 226 -8.07 -16.02 18.39
N ILE A 227 -7.06 -16.21 17.51
CA ILE A 227 -7.24 -16.54 16.09
C ILE A 227 -7.85 -17.94 15.99
N GLU A 228 -8.95 -18.08 15.25
CA GLU A 228 -9.59 -19.37 14.95
C GLU A 228 -9.83 -19.60 13.46
N THR A 229 -9.91 -18.54 12.66
CA THR A 229 -10.28 -18.59 11.25
C THR A 229 -9.27 -17.89 10.35
N LEU A 230 -9.38 -18.07 9.03
CA LEU A 230 -8.54 -17.30 8.08
C LEU A 230 -8.79 -15.79 8.20
N TRP A 231 -10.03 -15.37 8.45
CA TRP A 231 -10.35 -13.96 8.70
C TRP A 231 -9.63 -13.43 9.95
N ASP A 232 -9.61 -14.18 11.02
CA ASP A 232 -8.90 -13.79 12.25
C ASP A 232 -7.40 -13.69 12.00
N ALA A 233 -6.84 -14.62 11.23
CA ALA A 233 -5.44 -14.56 10.84
C ALA A 233 -5.14 -13.30 10.00
N ALA A 234 -6.01 -12.96 9.04
CA ALA A 234 -5.87 -11.76 8.22
C ALA A 234 -5.91 -10.47 9.07
N THR A 235 -6.87 -10.37 10.00
CA THR A 235 -6.96 -9.22 10.92
C THR A 235 -5.78 -9.14 11.88
N GLY A 236 -5.27 -10.26 12.37
CA GLY A 236 -4.07 -10.32 13.20
C GLY A 236 -2.81 -9.88 12.45
N ILE A 237 -2.64 -10.33 11.21
CA ILE A 237 -1.52 -9.92 10.35
C ILE A 237 -1.54 -8.42 10.11
N THR A 238 -2.69 -7.84 9.79
CA THR A 238 -2.81 -6.40 9.56
C THR A 238 -2.69 -5.58 10.83
N GLY A 239 -3.13 -6.11 11.98
CA GLY A 239 -2.90 -5.52 13.30
C GLY A 239 -1.41 -5.45 13.64
N TYR A 240 -0.67 -6.51 13.38
CA TYR A 240 0.80 -6.51 13.49
C TYR A 240 1.45 -5.51 12.53
N ALA A 241 0.98 -5.44 11.28
CA ALA A 241 1.52 -4.56 10.24
C ALA A 241 1.47 -3.07 10.62
N ARG A 242 0.49 -2.63 11.43
CA ARG A 242 0.39 -1.24 11.90
C ARG A 242 1.63 -0.75 12.65
N ASN A 243 2.37 -1.66 13.28
CA ASN A 243 3.55 -1.33 14.07
C ASN A 243 4.85 -1.31 13.24
N ILE A 244 4.77 -1.55 11.94
CA ILE A 244 5.94 -1.54 11.03
C ILE A 244 6.16 -0.12 10.53
N ALA A 245 7.31 0.46 10.84
CA ALA A 245 7.63 1.84 10.50
C ALA A 245 7.89 2.05 8.99
N HIS A 246 8.52 1.07 8.32
CA HIS A 246 8.83 1.17 6.90
C HIS A 246 7.64 0.74 6.06
N GLN A 247 7.15 1.65 5.22
CA GLN A 247 5.89 1.49 4.52
C GLN A 247 5.91 0.35 3.48
N ASP A 248 7.01 0.14 2.79
CA ASP A 248 7.20 -0.98 1.87
C ASP A 248 7.11 -2.34 2.58
N ALA A 249 7.78 -2.47 3.74
CA ALA A 249 7.71 -3.66 4.57
C ALA A 249 6.29 -3.87 5.15
N ARG A 250 5.63 -2.80 5.57
CA ARG A 250 4.25 -2.84 6.05
C ARG A 250 3.30 -3.36 4.97
N VAL A 251 3.36 -2.78 3.76
CA VAL A 251 2.53 -3.20 2.62
C VAL A 251 2.79 -4.67 2.25
N ALA A 252 4.04 -5.14 2.34
CA ALA A 252 4.37 -6.53 2.09
C ALA A 252 3.65 -7.49 3.07
N ILE A 253 3.56 -7.12 4.35
CA ILE A 253 2.81 -7.89 5.36
C ILE A 253 1.30 -7.77 5.13
N GLU A 254 0.77 -6.59 4.82
CA GLU A 254 -0.66 -6.38 4.54
C GLU A 254 -1.12 -7.20 3.31
N ARG A 255 -0.24 -7.44 2.32
CA ARG A 255 -0.51 -8.34 1.19
C ARG A 255 -0.64 -9.81 1.59
N GLU A 256 0.12 -10.27 2.59
CA GLU A 256 -0.05 -11.65 3.10
C GLU A 256 -1.44 -11.87 3.70
N ALA A 257 -2.02 -10.85 4.34
CA ALA A 257 -3.41 -10.90 4.81
C ALA A 257 -4.40 -11.00 3.62
N GLY A 258 -4.19 -10.21 2.57
CA GLY A 258 -5.04 -10.26 1.37
C GLY A 258 -5.06 -11.63 0.70
N LYS A 259 -3.90 -12.30 0.61
CA LYS A 259 -3.81 -13.66 0.06
C LYS A 259 -4.64 -14.70 0.82
N LEU A 260 -4.92 -14.48 2.10
CA LEU A 260 -5.80 -15.37 2.87
C LEU A 260 -7.26 -15.22 2.44
N LEU A 261 -7.69 -14.02 2.05
CA LEU A 261 -9.04 -13.79 1.53
C LEU A 261 -9.22 -14.33 0.10
N GLU A 262 -8.13 -14.42 -0.67
CA GLU A 262 -8.15 -15.02 -2.01
C GLU A 262 -8.14 -16.54 -1.97
N ALA A 263 -7.65 -17.13 -0.89
CA ALA A 263 -7.53 -18.57 -0.72
C ALA A 263 -8.75 -19.22 -0.04
N ALA A 264 -9.71 -18.42 0.44
CA ALA A 264 -10.93 -18.86 1.07
C ALA A 264 -12.03 -19.14 0.04
#